data_f8292262034e38b4c2c878dc1f49cb98
#
_entry.id   f8292262034e38b4c2c878dc1f49cb98
#
_cell.length_a   1.000
_cell.length_b   1.000
_cell.length_c   1.000
_cell.angle_alpha   90.00
_cell.angle_beta   90.00
_cell.angle_gamma   90.00
#
_symmetry.space_group_name_H-M   'P 1'
#
loop_
_entity.id
_entity.type
_entity.pdbx_description
1 polymer ?
#
loop_
_entity_poly.entity_id
_entity_poly.type
_entity_poly.pdbx_seq_one_letter_code
_entity_poly.pdbx_strand_id
1 'polypeptide(L)'
;MKSDNILKKSSKEYFHKICVVGGGLTGAIMTLLLKKSNLFKSHEIGWIKPKIRDSKDIRTTFYNKKSLDLLHSLDVLKNFDITDYTFVNKIQVFGVNNSSPLEWDYSDPKL
;
A
#
# COMPACT_ATOMS: atom_id res chain seq x y z
N MET A 1 8.42 49.67 -12.32
CA MET A 1 9.55 48.83 -11.86
C MET A 1 9.21 48.25 -10.51
N LYS A 2 8.55 47.12 -10.47
CA LYS A 2 8.37 46.27 -9.27
C LYS A 2 8.03 44.87 -9.76
N SER A 3 9.02 44.13 -10.21
CA SER A 3 8.80 42.77 -10.74
C SER A 3 9.99 41.84 -10.54
N ASP A 4 10.62 41.86 -9.34
CA ASP A 4 11.75 40.96 -9.10
C ASP A 4 11.78 40.37 -7.67
N ASN A 5 10.62 40.01 -7.10
CA ASN A 5 10.64 39.47 -5.73
C ASN A 5 9.77 38.19 -5.55
N ILE A 6 9.55 37.39 -6.61
CA ILE A 6 8.71 36.18 -6.50
C ILE A 6 9.52 34.86 -6.48
N LEU A 7 10.83 34.85 -6.66
CA LEU A 7 11.62 33.62 -6.80
C LEU A 7 12.71 33.41 -5.75
N LYS A 8 12.40 33.64 -4.48
CA LYS A 8 13.26 33.15 -3.38
C LYS A 8 12.44 32.38 -2.34
N LYS A 9 11.66 31.41 -2.77
CA LYS A 9 11.33 30.28 -1.91
C LYS A 9 12.56 29.36 -1.96
N SER A 10 13.42 29.40 -0.94
CA SER A 10 14.54 28.49 -0.80
C SER A 10 13.99 27.08 -0.92
N SER A 11 14.24 26.42 -2.03
CA SER A 11 14.03 24.98 -2.17
C SER A 11 14.97 24.34 -1.15
N LYS A 12 14.42 23.89 -0.02
CA LYS A 12 15.15 23.03 0.89
C LYS A 12 15.48 21.79 0.12
N GLU A 13 16.71 21.64 -0.33
CA GLU A 13 17.16 20.38 -0.92
C GLU A 13 17.17 19.32 0.17
N TYR A 14 16.34 18.29 -0.02
CA TYR A 14 16.33 17.11 0.83
C TYR A 14 17.15 16.03 0.13
N PHE A 15 18.21 15.58 0.76
CA PHE A 15 19.03 14.50 0.26
C PHE A 15 18.61 13.19 0.96
N HIS A 16 18.18 12.21 0.18
CA HIS A 16 17.86 10.86 0.67
C HIS A 16 18.74 9.83 -0.04
N LYS A 17 19.18 8.80 0.67
CA LYS A 17 19.93 7.68 0.08
C LYS A 17 19.05 6.78 -0.77
N ILE A 18 17.79 6.65 -0.38
CA ILE A 18 16.78 5.89 -1.11
C ILE A 18 15.48 6.67 -1.15
N CYS A 19 14.78 6.61 -2.28
CA CYS A 19 13.52 7.29 -2.45
C CYS A 19 12.47 6.34 -3.05
N VAL A 20 11.34 6.21 -2.35
CA VAL A 20 10.17 5.47 -2.82
C VAL A 20 9.22 6.46 -3.49
N VAL A 21 8.89 6.22 -4.75
CA VAL A 21 7.95 7.07 -5.52
C VAL A 21 6.65 6.31 -5.69
N GLY A 22 5.57 6.87 -5.17
CA GLY A 22 4.22 6.32 -5.25
C GLY A 22 3.51 6.32 -3.91
N GLY A 23 2.27 6.83 -3.91
CA GLY A 23 1.45 6.98 -2.70
C GLY A 23 0.46 5.84 -2.46
N GLY A 24 0.50 4.79 -3.28
CA GLY A 24 -0.37 3.63 -3.14
C GLY A 24 0.13 2.62 -2.09
N LEU A 25 -0.61 1.53 -1.96
CA LEU A 25 -0.33 0.47 -0.98
C LEU A 25 1.10 -0.08 -1.09
N THR A 26 1.55 -0.38 -2.31
CA THR A 26 2.91 -0.92 -2.55
C THR A 26 4.00 0.04 -2.09
N GLY A 27 3.87 1.34 -2.40
CA GLY A 27 4.82 2.36 -1.94
C GLY A 27 4.83 2.51 -0.43
N ALA A 28 3.67 2.45 0.21
CA ALA A 28 3.54 2.49 1.66
C ALA A 28 4.23 1.28 2.33
N ILE A 29 3.94 0.07 1.85
CA ILE A 29 4.54 -1.17 2.37
C ILE A 29 6.06 -1.15 2.17
N MET A 30 6.56 -0.76 0.99
CA MET A 30 7.99 -0.66 0.73
C MET A 30 8.67 0.32 1.69
N THR A 31 8.06 1.49 1.93
CA THR A 31 8.60 2.48 2.87
C THR A 31 8.66 1.93 4.29
N LEU A 32 7.64 1.19 4.73
CA LEU A 32 7.62 0.53 6.04
C LEU A 32 8.69 -0.56 6.15
N LEU A 33 8.86 -1.38 5.12
CA LEU A 33 9.90 -2.42 5.06
C LEU A 33 11.30 -1.81 5.16
N LEU A 34 11.58 -0.76 4.39
CA LEU A 34 12.86 -0.04 4.46
C LEU A 34 13.12 0.52 5.85
N LYS A 35 12.09 1.10 6.48
CA LYS A 35 12.20 1.62 7.84
C LYS A 35 12.46 0.52 8.86
N LYS A 36 11.79 -0.63 8.75
CA LYS A 36 11.96 -1.77 9.67
C LYS A 36 13.24 -2.57 9.44
N SER A 37 13.82 -2.51 8.24
CA SER A 37 15.04 -3.26 7.89
C SER A 37 16.28 -2.81 8.66
N ASN A 38 16.25 -1.60 9.26
CA ASN A 38 17.39 -0.93 9.90
C ASN A 38 18.62 -0.71 8.97
N LEU A 39 18.46 -0.92 7.65
CA LEU A 39 19.52 -0.67 6.67
C LEU A 39 19.73 0.84 6.44
N PHE A 40 18.70 1.63 6.69
CA PHE A 40 18.70 3.07 6.50
C PHE A 40 18.16 3.76 7.74
N LYS A 41 18.71 4.93 8.06
CA LYS A 41 18.12 5.81 9.06
C LYS A 41 16.85 6.46 8.49
N SER A 42 15.89 6.81 9.33
CA SER A 42 14.59 7.35 8.88
C SER A 42 14.71 8.59 7.98
N HIS A 43 15.71 9.46 8.20
CA HIS A 43 15.94 10.65 7.37
C HIS A 43 16.62 10.36 6.03
N GLU A 44 17.17 9.14 5.85
CA GLU A 44 17.78 8.67 4.61
C GLU A 44 16.76 8.07 3.64
N ILE A 45 15.51 7.86 4.10
CA ILE A 45 14.42 7.31 3.31
C ILE A 45 13.48 8.45 2.92
N GLY A 46 13.39 8.72 1.62
CA GLY A 46 12.40 9.63 1.04
C GLY A 46 11.15 8.86 0.59
N TRP A 47 9.97 9.44 0.81
CA TRP A 47 8.73 8.94 0.26
C TRP A 47 7.98 10.03 -0.48
N ILE A 48 7.97 9.94 -1.80
CA ILE A 48 7.27 10.89 -2.67
C ILE A 48 5.90 10.33 -2.99
N LYS A 49 4.88 11.03 -2.54
CA LYS A 49 3.47 10.65 -2.77
C LYS A 49 2.65 11.88 -3.13
N PRO A 50 1.58 11.73 -3.93
CA PRO A 50 0.65 12.81 -4.18
C PRO A 50 0.00 13.24 -2.85
N LYS A 51 -0.41 14.50 -2.79
CA LYS A 51 -1.22 14.98 -1.66
C LYS A 51 -2.51 14.17 -1.60
N ILE A 52 -2.83 13.61 -0.44
CA ILE A 52 -4.08 12.88 -0.23
C ILE A 52 -5.23 13.87 -0.45
N ARG A 53 -6.14 13.52 -1.36
CA ARG A 53 -7.42 14.22 -1.50
C ARG A 53 -8.38 13.60 -0.50
N ASP A 54 -9.21 14.41 0.14
CA ASP A 54 -10.25 13.96 1.10
C ASP A 54 -11.42 13.23 0.41
N SER A 55 -11.15 12.43 -0.61
CA SER A 55 -12.15 11.60 -1.27
C SER A 55 -12.10 10.20 -0.64
N LYS A 56 -13.26 9.73 -0.18
CA LYS A 56 -13.40 8.36 0.31
C LYS A 56 -13.04 7.38 -0.81
N ASP A 57 -11.99 6.60 -0.60
CA ASP A 57 -11.61 5.53 -1.54
C ASP A 57 -12.55 4.34 -1.33
N ILE A 58 -13.38 4.05 -2.33
CA ILE A 58 -14.36 2.95 -2.29
C ILE A 58 -13.80 1.63 -2.84
N ARG A 59 -12.54 1.62 -3.29
CA ARG A 59 -11.93 0.41 -3.83
C ARG A 59 -11.68 -0.61 -2.74
N THR A 60 -11.93 -1.86 -3.06
CA THR A 60 -11.60 -3.00 -2.21
C THR A 60 -10.38 -3.73 -2.75
N THR A 61 -9.66 -4.41 -1.88
CA THR A 61 -8.48 -5.19 -2.24
C THR A 61 -8.55 -6.55 -1.55
N PHE A 62 -8.33 -7.61 -2.30
CA PHE A 62 -8.20 -8.95 -1.76
C PHE A 62 -6.74 -9.23 -1.39
N TYR A 63 -6.53 -9.83 -0.21
CA TYR A 63 -5.22 -10.25 0.27
C TYR A 63 -5.18 -11.76 0.47
N ASN A 64 -4.16 -12.40 -0.09
CA ASN A 64 -3.88 -13.78 0.24
C ASN A 64 -3.16 -13.88 1.60
N LYS A 65 -3.04 -15.12 2.12
CA LYS A 65 -2.41 -15.34 3.44
C LYS A 65 -1.02 -14.74 3.54
N LYS A 66 -0.15 -14.90 2.54
CA LYS A 66 1.22 -14.37 2.57
C LYS A 66 1.26 -12.85 2.68
N SER A 67 0.35 -12.17 1.97
CA SER A 67 0.21 -10.70 2.06
C SER A 67 -0.28 -10.27 3.43
N LEU A 68 -1.23 -11.02 4.02
CA LEU A 68 -1.70 -10.76 5.39
C LEU A 68 -0.60 -10.98 6.43
N ASP A 69 0.18 -12.04 6.30
CA ASP A 69 1.31 -12.32 7.20
C ASP A 69 2.35 -11.18 7.14
N LEU A 70 2.61 -10.63 5.93
CA LEU A 70 3.47 -9.47 5.76
C LEU A 70 2.89 -8.23 6.46
N LEU A 71 1.62 -7.90 6.21
CA LEU A 71 0.95 -6.76 6.84
C LEU A 71 0.92 -6.88 8.37
N HIS A 72 0.72 -8.10 8.89
CA HIS A 72 0.79 -8.40 10.31
C HIS A 72 2.21 -8.13 10.86
N SER A 73 3.25 -8.61 10.17
CA SER A 73 4.65 -8.39 10.58
C SER A 73 5.06 -6.91 10.59
N LEU A 74 4.37 -6.10 9.81
CA LEU A 74 4.55 -4.65 9.75
C LEU A 74 3.68 -3.86 10.74
N ASP A 75 2.90 -4.54 11.58
CA ASP A 75 1.92 -3.95 12.52
C ASP A 75 0.83 -3.09 11.85
N VAL A 76 0.58 -3.29 10.56
CA VAL A 76 -0.41 -2.51 9.82
C VAL A 76 -1.83 -2.90 10.24
N LEU A 77 -2.08 -4.20 10.42
CA LEU A 77 -3.43 -4.73 10.68
C LEU A 77 -4.03 -4.28 12.02
N LYS A 78 -3.21 -3.90 12.98
CA LYS A 78 -3.69 -3.38 14.28
C LYS A 78 -4.48 -2.07 14.18
N ASN A 79 -4.38 -1.37 13.05
CA ASN A 79 -5.07 -0.11 12.81
C ASN A 79 -6.42 -0.31 12.09
N PHE A 80 -6.80 -1.57 11.78
CA PHE A 80 -8.06 -1.89 11.14
C PHE A 80 -9.08 -2.36 12.17
N ASP A 81 -10.33 -1.90 12.00
CA ASP A 81 -11.46 -2.41 12.75
C ASP A 81 -12.00 -3.68 12.08
N ILE A 82 -12.72 -4.52 12.83
CA ILE A 82 -13.39 -5.71 12.30
C ILE A 82 -14.39 -5.38 11.19
N THR A 83 -14.89 -4.17 11.15
CA THR A 83 -15.80 -3.67 10.11
C THR A 83 -15.10 -3.29 8.80
N ASP A 84 -13.77 -3.18 8.82
CA ASP A 84 -12.98 -2.75 7.66
C ASP A 84 -12.66 -3.90 6.69
N TYR A 85 -12.90 -5.15 7.10
CA TYR A 85 -12.56 -6.33 6.29
C TYR A 85 -13.56 -7.47 6.45
N THR A 86 -13.57 -8.36 5.47
CA THR A 86 -14.38 -9.58 5.46
C THR A 86 -13.52 -10.76 5.01
N PHE A 87 -13.68 -11.90 5.68
CA PHE A 87 -13.03 -13.13 5.26
C PHE A 87 -13.67 -13.67 3.98
N VAL A 88 -12.81 -14.06 3.01
CA VAL A 88 -13.24 -14.69 1.77
C VAL A 88 -12.94 -16.18 1.88
N ASN A 89 -13.99 -16.99 1.91
CA ASN A 89 -13.87 -18.45 2.00
C ASN A 89 -13.81 -19.11 0.62
N LYS A 90 -14.34 -18.44 -0.41
CA LYS A 90 -14.46 -19.01 -1.74
C LYS A 90 -14.25 -17.95 -2.82
N ILE A 91 -13.51 -18.32 -3.86
CA ILE A 91 -13.32 -17.50 -5.05
C ILE A 91 -13.74 -18.33 -6.26
N GLN A 92 -14.58 -17.75 -7.11
CA GLN A 92 -15.02 -18.37 -8.37
C GLN A 92 -14.71 -17.42 -9.52
N VAL A 93 -14.09 -17.94 -10.57
CA VAL A 93 -13.82 -17.19 -11.81
C VAL A 93 -14.57 -17.84 -12.96
N PHE A 94 -15.48 -17.09 -13.55
CA PHE A 94 -16.31 -17.53 -14.67
C PHE A 94 -15.68 -17.10 -16.00
N GLY A 95 -15.62 -18.02 -16.95
CA GLY A 95 -15.25 -17.74 -18.34
C GLY A 95 -16.43 -17.20 -19.15
N VAL A 96 -16.15 -16.67 -20.36
CA VAL A 96 -17.16 -16.06 -21.24
C VAL A 96 -18.18 -17.06 -21.79
N ASN A 97 -17.88 -18.35 -21.80
CA ASN A 97 -18.66 -19.39 -22.51
C ASN A 97 -19.34 -20.42 -21.59
N ASN A 98 -19.87 -20.01 -20.45
CA ASN A 98 -20.55 -20.95 -19.52
C ASN A 98 -19.73 -22.22 -19.16
N SER A 99 -18.42 -22.17 -19.33
CA SER A 99 -17.52 -23.20 -18.83
C SER A 99 -17.60 -23.29 -17.32
N SER A 100 -17.37 -24.46 -16.77
CA SER A 100 -17.29 -24.64 -15.32
C SER A 100 -16.35 -23.61 -14.71
N PRO A 101 -16.75 -22.93 -13.63
CA PRO A 101 -15.91 -21.91 -13.02
C PRO A 101 -14.63 -22.54 -12.46
N LEU A 102 -13.52 -21.79 -12.54
CA LEU A 102 -12.38 -22.07 -11.70
C LEU A 102 -12.74 -21.66 -10.28
N GLU A 103 -12.54 -22.57 -9.34
CA GLU A 103 -12.96 -22.39 -7.96
C GLU A 103 -11.81 -22.66 -7.00
N TRP A 104 -11.65 -21.78 -6.01
CA TRP A 104 -10.82 -21.99 -4.83
C TRP A 104 -11.72 -21.89 -3.62
N ASP A 105 -11.79 -22.96 -2.84
CA ASP A 105 -12.59 -23.02 -1.61
C ASP A 105 -11.67 -23.32 -0.44
N TYR A 106 -11.48 -22.33 0.44
CA TYR A 106 -10.63 -22.44 1.62
C TYR A 106 -11.28 -23.22 2.77
N SER A 107 -12.54 -23.58 2.63
CA SER A 107 -13.21 -24.50 3.54
C SER A 107 -12.89 -25.97 3.27
N ASP A 108 -12.27 -26.29 2.11
CA ASP A 108 -11.80 -27.64 1.79
C ASP A 108 -10.50 -27.95 2.54
N PRO A 109 -10.50 -28.95 3.46
CA PRO A 109 -9.30 -29.31 4.24
C PRO A 109 -8.16 -29.89 3.41
N LYS A 110 -8.31 -30.03 2.08
CA LYS A 110 -7.28 -30.53 1.16
C LYS A 110 -6.45 -29.41 0.50
N LEU A 111 -6.72 -28.16 0.77
CA LEU A 111 -5.97 -26.99 0.37
C LEU A 111 -5.26 -26.38 1.56
#